data_8ace263479d9ddeb4153e0c2246faec1
#
_entry.id   8ace263479d9ddeb4153e0c2246faec1
#
_cell.length_a   1.000
_cell.length_b   1.000
_cell.length_c   1.000
_cell.angle_alpha   90.00
_cell.angle_beta   90.00
_cell.angle_gamma   90.00
#
_symmetry.space_group_name_H-M   'P 1'
#
loop_
_entity.id
_entity.type
_entity.pdbx_description
1 polymer ?
#
loop_
_entity_poly.entity_id
_entity_poly.type
_entity_poly.pdbx_seq_one_letter_code
_entity_poly.pdbx_strand_id
1 'polypeptide(L)' 'MKELKEKLNQIINKRIEVVNKHGSCTLSTCDHYNWDKDIWNHRYSIIDKLIDLGFNVDSQMNHGVLDIKITANLEL' A
#
# COMPACT_ATOMS: atom_id res chain seq x y z
N MET A 1 0.74 18.67 2.33
CA MET A 1 2.06 18.78 2.89
C MET A 1 3.05 17.95 2.14
N LYS A 2 4.13 18.60 1.75
CA LYS A 2 5.12 18.00 0.86
C LYS A 2 5.83 16.79 1.46
N GLU A 3 6.18 16.87 2.74
CA GLU A 3 6.89 15.78 3.41
C GLU A 3 6.05 14.51 3.54
N LEU A 4 4.78 14.67 3.83
CA LEU A 4 3.87 13.53 3.92
C LEU A 4 3.69 12.88 2.55
N LYS A 5 3.53 13.69 1.52
CA LYS A 5 3.39 13.19 0.15
C LYS A 5 4.62 12.42 -0.29
N GLU A 6 5.81 12.94 0.02
CA GLU A 6 7.06 12.25 -0.30
C GLU A 6 7.19 10.93 0.44
N LYS A 7 6.81 10.90 1.72
CA LYS A 7 6.83 9.68 2.52
C LYS A 7 5.91 8.61 1.93
N LEU A 8 4.68 9.00 1.58
CA LEU A 8 3.72 8.06 1.00
C LEU A 8 4.19 7.56 -0.37
N ASN A 9 4.76 8.44 -1.19
CA ASN A 9 5.30 8.05 -2.48
C ASN A 9 6.47 7.06 -2.33
N GLN A 10 7.33 7.26 -1.36
CA GLN A 10 8.44 6.33 -1.08
C GLN A 10 7.93 4.96 -0.67
N ILE A 11 6.90 4.92 0.18
CA ILE A 11 6.29 3.66 0.60
C ILE A 11 5.71 2.93 -0.60
N ILE A 12 4.97 3.63 -1.45
CA ILE A 12 4.36 3.06 -2.65
C ILE A 12 5.44 2.54 -3.59
N ASN A 13 6.47 3.34 -3.87
CA ASN A 13 7.53 2.96 -4.79
C ASN A 13 8.29 1.74 -4.30
N LYS A 14 8.54 1.64 -3.02
CA LYS A 14 9.21 0.48 -2.43
C LYS A 14 8.37 -0.78 -2.60
N ARG A 15 7.05 -0.68 -2.41
CA ARG A 15 6.16 -1.83 -2.61
C ARG A 15 6.09 -2.23 -4.08
N ILE A 16 6.11 -1.26 -5.00
CA ILE A 16 6.15 -1.53 -6.43
C ILE A 16 7.42 -2.30 -6.81
N GLU A 17 8.57 -1.92 -6.24
CA GLU A 17 9.81 -2.67 -6.46
C GLU A 17 9.68 -4.12 -6.05
N VAL A 18 9.08 -4.38 -4.88
CA VAL A 18 8.88 -5.74 -4.39
C VAL A 18 7.94 -6.52 -5.30
N VAL A 19 6.85 -5.89 -5.75
CA VAL A 19 5.91 -6.52 -6.68
C VAL A 19 6.60 -6.87 -8.00
N ASN A 20 7.39 -5.96 -8.54
CA ASN A 20 8.11 -6.19 -9.79
C ASN A 20 9.13 -7.31 -9.67
N LYS A 21 9.72 -7.47 -8.49
CA LYS A 21 10.74 -8.49 -8.26
C LYS A 21 10.14 -9.84 -7.90
N HIS A 22 9.07 -9.87 -7.11
CA HIS A 22 8.53 -11.11 -6.54
C HIS A 22 7.11 -11.44 -7.01
N GLY A 23 6.46 -10.54 -7.73
CA GLY A 23 5.09 -10.73 -8.23
C GLY A 23 4.01 -10.26 -7.27
N SER A 24 4.30 -10.10 -6.01
CA SER A 24 3.33 -9.64 -5.02
C SER A 24 4.01 -9.00 -3.82
N CYS A 25 3.24 -8.19 -3.11
CA CYS A 25 3.69 -7.57 -1.86
C CYS A 25 2.48 -7.33 -0.96
N THR A 26 2.68 -7.40 0.34
CA THR A 26 1.62 -7.07 1.31
C THR A 26 2.08 -5.90 2.16
N LEU A 27 1.21 -4.89 2.27
CA LEU A 27 1.40 -3.75 3.17
C LEU A 27 0.36 -3.84 4.27
N SER A 28 0.79 -4.04 5.51
CA SER A 28 -0.11 -4.07 6.66
C SER A 28 -0.22 -2.69 7.26
N THR A 29 -1.43 -2.31 7.64
CA THR A 29 -1.68 -1.03 8.30
C THR A 29 -2.65 -1.23 9.47
N CYS A 30 -2.47 -0.48 10.56
CA CYS A 30 -3.40 -0.52 11.69
C CYS A 30 -3.37 0.81 12.44
N ASP A 31 -4.36 0.98 13.32
CA ASP A 31 -4.51 2.24 14.07
C ASP A 31 -3.88 2.20 15.46
N HIS A 32 -3.09 1.17 15.77
CA HIS A 32 -2.41 1.07 17.05
C HIS A 32 -1.38 2.19 17.21
N TYR A 33 -1.21 2.68 18.43
CA TYR A 33 -0.39 3.85 18.67
C TYR A 33 1.11 3.63 18.32
N ASN A 34 1.58 2.39 18.28
CA ASN A 34 2.95 2.07 17.87
C ASN A 34 3.10 1.86 16.38
N TRP A 35 2.04 2.03 15.62
CA TRP A 35 2.06 1.83 14.18
C TRP A 35 2.18 3.18 13.46
N ASP A 36 2.52 3.11 12.19
CA ASP A 36 2.66 4.32 11.37
C ASP A 36 1.27 4.91 11.11
N LYS A 37 0.97 6.01 11.78
CA LYS A 37 -0.34 6.68 11.65
C LYS A 37 -0.55 7.26 10.26
N ASP A 38 0.52 7.66 9.59
CA ASP A 38 0.40 8.23 8.25
C ASP A 38 -0.06 7.16 7.26
N ILE A 39 0.47 5.96 7.37
CA ILE A 39 0.02 4.85 6.54
C ILE A 39 -1.45 4.54 6.83
N TRP A 40 -1.82 4.44 8.10
CA TRP A 40 -3.19 4.16 8.48
C TRP A 40 -4.16 5.24 7.99
N ASN A 41 -3.83 6.50 8.24
CA ASN A 41 -4.71 7.62 7.90
C ASN A 41 -4.89 7.79 6.39
N HIS A 42 -3.91 7.37 5.60
CA HIS A 42 -3.93 7.51 4.14
C HIS A 42 -4.02 6.18 3.40
N ARG A 43 -4.50 5.13 4.06
CA ARG A 43 -4.54 3.79 3.50
C ARG A 43 -5.34 3.69 2.20
N TYR A 44 -6.46 4.38 2.12
CA TYR A 44 -7.28 4.36 0.91
C TYR A 44 -6.64 5.16 -0.21
N SER A 45 -5.94 6.24 0.11
CA SER A 45 -5.18 7.00 -0.90
C SER A 45 -4.05 6.15 -1.49
N ILE A 46 -3.40 5.34 -0.66
CA ILE A 46 -2.37 4.40 -1.11
C ILE A 46 -2.96 3.37 -2.07
N ILE A 47 -4.11 2.79 -1.70
CA ILE A 47 -4.81 1.82 -2.54
C ILE A 47 -5.18 2.45 -3.88
N ASP A 48 -5.79 3.63 -3.86
CA ASP A 48 -6.21 4.33 -5.08
C ASP A 48 -5.02 4.62 -6.00
N LYS A 49 -3.90 5.04 -5.43
CA LYS A 49 -2.70 5.31 -6.22
C LYS A 49 -2.17 4.06 -6.89
N LEU A 50 -2.16 2.94 -6.18
CA LEU A 50 -1.69 1.67 -6.74
C LEU A 50 -2.61 1.18 -7.86
N ILE A 51 -3.92 1.35 -7.69
CA ILE A 51 -4.89 1.01 -8.75
C ILE A 51 -4.66 1.90 -9.96
N ASP A 52 -4.46 3.20 -9.77
CA ASP A 52 -4.19 4.13 -10.86
C ASP A 52 -2.92 3.76 -11.63
N LEU A 53 -1.94 3.20 -10.95
CA LEU A 53 -0.69 2.75 -11.58
C LEU A 53 -0.82 1.40 -12.30
N GLY A 54 -2.00 0.77 -12.25
CA GLY A 54 -2.28 -0.45 -12.98
C GLY A 54 -2.06 -1.74 -12.20
N PHE A 55 -1.85 -1.66 -10.90
CA PHE A 55 -1.69 -2.87 -10.07
C PHE A 55 -3.03 -3.41 -9.61
N ASN A 56 -3.09 -4.71 -9.37
CA ASN A 56 -4.22 -5.31 -8.69
C ASN A 56 -4.03 -5.13 -7.19
N VAL A 57 -5.05 -4.62 -6.52
CA VAL A 57 -4.99 -4.36 -5.08
C VAL A 57 -6.18 -5.02 -4.42
N ASP A 58 -5.89 -5.85 -3.41
CA ASP A 58 -6.90 -6.49 -2.59
C ASP A 58 -6.64 -6.11 -1.14
N SER A 59 -7.69 -5.85 -0.38
CA SER A 59 -7.54 -5.46 1.01
C SER A 59 -8.44 -6.29 1.89
N GLN A 60 -7.96 -6.60 3.10
CA GLN A 60 -8.69 -7.41 4.05
C GLN A 60 -8.48 -6.85 5.46
N MET A 61 -9.60 -6.63 6.15
CA MET A 61 -9.58 -6.14 7.52
C MET A 61 -9.68 -7.31 8.50
N ASN A 62 -8.69 -7.44 9.39
CA ASN A 62 -8.64 -8.48 10.41
C ASN A 62 -8.22 -7.86 11.74
N HIS A 63 -9.12 -7.88 12.74
CA HIS A 63 -8.79 -7.43 14.11
C HIS A 63 -8.14 -6.04 14.17
N GLY A 64 -8.69 -5.09 13.41
CA GLY A 64 -8.17 -3.72 13.39
C GLY A 64 -6.93 -3.53 12.54
N VAL A 65 -6.50 -4.55 11.82
CA VAL A 65 -5.38 -4.47 10.88
C VAL A 65 -5.92 -4.58 9.46
N LEU A 66 -5.57 -3.63 8.62
CA LEU A 66 -5.91 -3.67 7.20
C LEU A 66 -4.68 -4.13 6.42
N ASP A 67 -4.77 -5.32 5.84
CA ASP A 67 -3.73 -5.87 4.97
C ASP A 67 -4.06 -5.53 3.53
N ILE A 68 -3.14 -4.86 2.85
CA ILE A 68 -3.26 -4.46 1.45
C ILE A 68 -2.35 -5.36 0.64
N LYS A 69 -2.94 -6.24 -0.16
CA LYS A 69 -2.19 -7.14 -1.03
C LYS A 69 -2.10 -6.54 -2.42
N ILE A 70 -0.88 -6.38 -2.90
CA ILE A 70 -0.58 -5.77 -4.19
C ILE A 70 0.00 -6.84 -5.10
N THR A 71 -0.57 -7.01 -6.27
CA THR A 71 -0.05 -7.97 -7.26
C THR A 71 0.10 -7.29 -8.60
N ALA A 72 1.05 -7.79 -9.39
CA ALA A 72 1.25 -7.30 -10.75
C ALA A 72 0.02 -7.63 -11.58
N ASN A 73 -0.42 -6.67 -12.38
CA ASN A 73 -1.52 -6.89 -13.31
C ASN A 73 -0.95 -7.49 -14.60
N LEU A 74 -1.13 -8.80 -14.75
CA LEU A 74 -0.63 -9.52 -15.92
C LEU A 74 -1.74 -9.62 -16.97
N GLU A 75 -2.06 -8.51 -17.57
CA GLU A 75 -2.94 -8.54 -18.72
C GLU A 75 -2.14 -8.97 -19.96
N LEU A 76 -2.50 -10.09 -20.46
CA LEU A 76 -1.91 -10.63 -21.67
C LEU A 76 -2.78 -10.29 -22.89
#